data_f495fb4406baac4bc1d70582a486acb1
#
_entry.id   f495fb4406baac4bc1d70582a486acb1
#
_cell.length_a   1.000
_cell.length_b   1.000
_cell.length_c   1.000
_cell.angle_alpha   90.00
_cell.angle_beta   90.00
_cell.angle_gamma   90.00
#
_symmetry.space_group_name_H-M   'P 1'
#
loop_
_entity.id
_entity.type
_entity.pdbx_description
1 polymer ?
#
loop_
_entity_poly.entity_id
_entity_poly.type
_entity_poly.pdbx_seq_one_letter_code
_entity_poly.pdbx_strand_id
1 'polypeptide(L)'
;MFTRPRLVSIVAGIVALGVLAPAYGFNMNKSIDIESGSESGGQSTLNGSISVGSDATVNGGLETVNGTIRVDDNARIEDAQTVNGSVRIGSGVATRDLTSVNGSITVDEESTIDGEISVVNGKIDLKRGASVSDDVGNVNGEIDIDGAAIGGDLTTVNGDVTLSNGATLQGDLVVERPQGRNWGRNGRKPRVTIGPGVRVAGEIRLEREVELYISDSAEVGDVSGVMSIDDAERFSGDRP
;
A
#
# COMPACT_ATOMS: atom_id res chain seq x y z
N MET A 1 -0.52 22.67 15.09
CA MET A 1 0.16 22.47 13.80
C MET A 1 0.93 21.17 13.93
N PHE A 2 0.27 20.04 13.69
CA PHE A 2 0.92 18.70 13.75
C PHE A 2 1.62 18.49 12.41
N THR A 3 2.94 18.43 12.42
CA THR A 3 3.73 17.98 11.27
C THR A 3 3.44 16.49 11.09
N ARG A 4 2.64 16.14 10.08
CA ARG A 4 2.42 14.75 9.68
C ARG A 4 3.75 14.14 9.23
N PRO A 5 4.05 12.89 9.56
CA PRO A 5 5.28 12.26 9.11
C PRO A 5 5.31 12.22 7.58
N ARG A 6 6.42 12.63 7.00
CA ARG A 6 6.67 12.46 5.57
C ARG A 6 6.96 10.99 5.29
N LEU A 7 6.63 10.51 4.07
CA LEU A 7 6.89 9.12 3.65
C LEU A 7 8.33 8.66 3.92
N VAL A 8 9.29 9.58 3.87
CA VAL A 8 10.68 9.32 4.28
C VAL A 8 10.80 8.86 5.74
N SER A 9 9.90 9.29 6.63
CA SER A 9 9.86 8.82 8.02
C SER A 9 9.22 7.44 8.14
N ILE A 10 8.26 7.12 7.27
CA ILE A 10 7.65 5.79 7.15
C ILE A 10 8.70 4.79 6.65
N VAL A 11 9.46 5.14 5.61
CA VAL A 11 10.56 4.32 5.08
C VAL A 11 11.68 4.10 6.12
N ALA A 12 11.96 5.08 6.97
CA ALA A 12 12.93 4.91 8.07
C ALA A 12 12.44 3.90 9.13
N GLY A 13 11.14 3.75 9.31
CA GLY A 13 10.55 2.70 10.16
C GLY A 13 10.72 1.30 9.57
N ILE A 14 10.66 1.16 8.24
CA ILE A 14 10.83 -0.13 7.54
C ILE A 14 12.26 -0.67 7.66
N VAL A 15 13.27 0.20 7.69
CA VAL A 15 14.69 -0.21 7.85
C VAL A 15 14.97 -0.69 9.28
N ALA A 16 14.13 -0.36 10.24
CA ALA A 16 14.14 -0.96 11.56
C ALA A 16 13.45 -2.35 11.54
N LEU A 17 13.78 -3.21 10.56
CA LEU A 17 13.64 -4.65 10.73
C LEU A 17 14.56 -5.00 11.91
N GLY A 18 14.03 -4.77 13.10
CA GLY A 18 14.69 -5.16 14.33
C GLY A 18 14.99 -6.63 14.17
N VAL A 19 16.28 -6.94 14.12
CA VAL A 19 16.76 -8.30 14.16
C VAL A 19 15.89 -9.06 15.16
N LEU A 20 14.88 -9.73 14.63
CA LEU A 20 14.13 -10.85 15.15
C LEU A 20 14.48 -11.17 16.60
N ALA A 21 13.80 -10.56 17.53
CA ALA A 21 13.75 -11.10 18.87
C ALA A 21 12.90 -12.37 18.78
N PRO A 22 13.41 -13.54 19.17
CA PRO A 22 12.69 -14.80 19.01
C PRO A 22 11.58 -14.93 20.07
N ALA A 23 10.49 -14.19 19.87
CA ALA A 23 9.27 -14.43 20.63
C ALA A 23 8.39 -15.51 20.00
N TYR A 24 8.69 -15.86 18.73
CA TYR A 24 7.92 -16.78 17.88
C TYR A 24 8.84 -17.78 17.19
N GLY A 25 8.27 -18.82 16.57
CA GLY A 25 9.05 -19.84 15.87
C GLY A 25 9.91 -19.27 14.75
N PHE A 26 11.22 -19.17 14.97
CA PHE A 26 12.18 -18.69 13.98
C PHE A 26 12.74 -19.85 13.16
N ASN A 27 12.62 -19.76 11.83
CA ASN A 27 13.18 -20.73 10.89
C ASN A 27 14.18 -20.05 9.95
N MET A 28 15.36 -20.64 9.72
CA MET A 28 16.36 -20.01 8.85
C MET A 28 16.12 -20.26 7.35
N ASN A 29 15.75 -21.47 6.96
CA ASN A 29 15.64 -21.87 5.54
C ASN A 29 14.44 -22.81 5.30
N LYS A 30 13.30 -22.54 5.90
CA LYS A 30 12.11 -23.38 5.78
C LYS A 30 10.89 -22.52 5.51
N SER A 31 10.07 -22.93 4.55
CA SER A 31 8.74 -22.38 4.40
C SER A 31 7.85 -22.86 5.55
N ILE A 32 6.90 -22.02 5.92
CA ILE A 32 5.97 -22.24 7.01
C ILE A 32 4.57 -22.30 6.41
N ASP A 33 3.86 -23.36 6.71
CA ASP A 33 2.46 -23.54 6.31
C ASP A 33 1.60 -23.65 7.55
N ILE A 34 0.60 -22.78 7.65
CA ILE A 34 -0.42 -22.76 8.69
C ILE A 34 -1.71 -23.31 8.08
N GLU A 35 -2.23 -24.38 8.63
CA GLU A 35 -3.39 -25.08 8.08
C GLU A 35 -4.66 -24.23 8.19
N SER A 36 -5.59 -24.46 7.26
CA SER A 36 -6.89 -23.79 7.25
C SER A 36 -7.66 -24.04 8.54
N GLY A 37 -8.32 -23.00 9.06
CA GLY A 37 -9.11 -23.04 10.29
C GLY A 37 -8.29 -23.25 11.56
N SER A 38 -6.97 -23.23 11.51
CA SER A 38 -6.10 -23.41 12.67
C SER A 38 -5.78 -22.10 13.40
N GLU A 39 -5.33 -22.22 14.64
CA GLU A 39 -4.75 -21.10 15.39
C GLU A 39 -3.23 -21.27 15.50
N SER A 40 -2.48 -20.18 15.28
CA SER A 40 -1.03 -20.15 15.42
C SER A 40 -0.58 -18.87 16.10
N GLY A 41 0.60 -18.89 16.70
CA GLY A 41 1.34 -17.67 17.04
C GLY A 41 2.05 -17.07 15.83
N GLY A 42 2.63 -15.89 15.98
CA GLY A 42 3.43 -15.26 14.93
C GLY A 42 4.53 -16.15 14.39
N GLN A 43 4.90 -15.97 13.14
CA GLN A 43 5.87 -16.81 12.43
C GLN A 43 6.92 -15.97 11.73
N SER A 44 8.14 -16.46 11.74
CA SER A 44 9.27 -15.74 11.15
C SER A 44 10.23 -16.69 10.43
N THR A 45 10.70 -16.30 9.24
CA THR A 45 11.69 -17.07 8.48
C THR A 45 12.68 -16.15 7.75
N LEU A 46 13.91 -16.60 7.56
CA LEU A 46 14.90 -15.83 6.82
C LEU A 46 14.80 -16.09 5.30
N ASN A 47 14.78 -17.36 4.91
CA ASN A 47 14.71 -17.76 3.50
C ASN A 47 13.59 -18.82 3.34
N GLY A 48 12.39 -18.37 3.22
CA GLY A 48 11.22 -19.22 3.06
C GLY A 48 9.96 -18.40 2.92
N SER A 49 8.94 -18.99 2.34
CA SER A 49 7.62 -18.38 2.27
C SER A 49 6.79 -18.77 3.49
N ILE A 50 5.83 -17.92 3.82
CA ILE A 50 4.83 -18.19 4.84
C ILE A 50 3.48 -18.25 4.16
N SER A 51 2.76 -19.37 4.33
CA SER A 51 1.42 -19.56 3.82
C SER A 51 0.46 -19.73 5.00
N VAL A 52 -0.62 -18.98 4.99
CA VAL A 52 -1.71 -19.07 5.96
C VAL A 52 -2.95 -19.53 5.24
N GLY A 53 -3.50 -20.66 5.64
CA GLY A 53 -4.71 -21.22 5.04
C GLY A 53 -5.97 -20.43 5.41
N SER A 54 -7.03 -20.67 4.64
CA SER A 54 -8.32 -19.99 4.82
C SER A 54 -8.89 -20.21 6.22
N ASP A 55 -9.59 -19.18 6.74
CA ASP A 55 -10.25 -19.21 8.06
C ASP A 55 -9.27 -19.40 9.25
N ALA A 56 -7.96 -19.34 9.01
CA ALA A 56 -6.96 -19.47 10.06
C ALA A 56 -6.80 -18.17 10.86
N THR A 57 -6.38 -18.29 12.11
CA THR A 57 -6.08 -17.16 12.98
C THR A 57 -4.61 -17.19 13.42
N VAL A 58 -3.87 -16.12 13.14
CA VAL A 58 -2.48 -15.96 13.59
C VAL A 58 -2.41 -14.84 14.60
N ASN A 59 -2.18 -15.20 15.85
CA ASN A 59 -2.02 -14.25 16.94
C ASN A 59 -0.57 -13.78 17.01
N GLY A 60 -0.21 -12.85 16.11
CA GLY A 60 1.13 -12.27 15.98
C GLY A 60 1.51 -11.99 14.53
N GLY A 61 2.69 -11.38 14.32
CA GLY A 61 3.18 -10.98 13.03
C GLY A 61 3.71 -12.14 12.16
N LEU A 62 3.67 -11.94 10.86
CA LEU A 62 4.28 -12.79 9.84
C LEU A 62 5.47 -12.07 9.23
N GLU A 63 6.67 -12.63 9.37
CA GLU A 63 7.88 -11.95 8.92
C GLU A 63 8.75 -12.86 8.05
N THR A 64 9.20 -12.36 6.91
CA THR A 64 10.21 -13.02 6.09
C THR A 64 11.23 -12.04 5.51
N VAL A 65 12.47 -12.46 5.33
CA VAL A 65 13.46 -11.64 4.63
C VAL A 65 13.44 -11.95 3.13
N ASN A 66 13.52 -13.22 2.76
CA ASN A 66 13.54 -13.64 1.36
C ASN A 66 12.44 -14.66 1.12
N GLY A 67 11.23 -14.19 0.90
CA GLY A 67 10.09 -15.06 0.65
C GLY A 67 8.79 -14.30 0.50
N THR A 68 7.79 -15.00 0.05
CA THR A 68 6.44 -14.47 -0.10
C THR A 68 5.62 -14.81 1.13
N ILE A 69 4.83 -13.86 1.62
CA ILE A 69 3.76 -14.10 2.58
C ILE A 69 2.46 -14.20 1.79
N ARG A 70 1.76 -15.31 1.96
CA ARG A 70 0.45 -15.56 1.37
C ARG A 70 -0.55 -15.86 2.47
N VAL A 71 -1.63 -15.13 2.49
CA VAL A 71 -2.75 -15.32 3.41
C VAL A 71 -3.98 -15.62 2.57
N ASP A 72 -4.57 -16.79 2.74
CA ASP A 72 -5.77 -17.19 2.04
C ASP A 72 -7.04 -16.61 2.68
N ASP A 73 -8.19 -16.83 2.07
CA ASP A 73 -9.43 -16.13 2.35
C ASP A 73 -9.93 -16.26 3.79
N ASN A 74 -10.58 -15.20 4.29
CA ASN A 74 -11.21 -15.11 5.61
C ASN A 74 -10.27 -15.33 6.80
N ALA A 75 -8.96 -15.38 6.58
CA ALA A 75 -8.01 -15.51 7.67
C ALA A 75 -7.89 -14.22 8.48
N ARG A 76 -7.40 -14.33 9.69
CA ARG A 76 -7.10 -13.21 10.57
C ARG A 76 -5.65 -13.27 11.00
N ILE A 77 -4.91 -12.20 10.73
CA ILE A 77 -3.50 -12.06 11.12
C ILE A 77 -3.30 -10.70 11.80
N GLU A 78 -2.15 -10.48 12.44
CA GLU A 78 -1.76 -9.13 12.89
C GLU A 78 -1.04 -8.40 11.76
N ASP A 79 0.28 -8.52 11.65
CA ASP A 79 1.09 -7.79 10.68
C ASP A 79 1.72 -8.76 9.68
N ALA A 80 2.01 -8.29 8.45
CA ALA A 80 2.78 -9.06 7.49
C ALA A 80 3.92 -8.21 6.89
N GLN A 81 5.16 -8.65 7.09
CA GLN A 81 6.34 -7.90 6.67
C GLN A 81 7.32 -8.75 5.86
N THR A 82 7.81 -8.20 4.75
CA THR A 82 8.85 -8.85 3.94
C THR A 82 9.90 -7.85 3.45
N VAL A 83 11.14 -8.30 3.30
CA VAL A 83 12.19 -7.46 2.67
C VAL A 83 12.27 -7.73 1.17
N ASN A 84 12.42 -8.98 0.78
CA ASN A 84 12.56 -9.38 -0.62
C ASN A 84 11.50 -10.42 -0.95
N GLY A 85 10.30 -9.95 -1.24
CA GLY A 85 9.17 -10.80 -1.56
C GLY A 85 7.87 -10.03 -1.59
N SER A 86 6.81 -10.68 -1.97
CA SER A 86 5.49 -10.08 -2.05
C SER A 86 4.62 -10.50 -0.87
N VAL A 87 3.68 -9.65 -0.50
CA VAL A 87 2.58 -9.98 0.42
C VAL A 87 1.31 -10.11 -0.40
N ARG A 88 0.61 -11.23 -0.26
CA ARG A 88 -0.68 -11.48 -0.90
C ARG A 88 -1.72 -11.78 0.16
N ILE A 89 -2.73 -10.97 0.20
CA ILE A 89 -3.86 -11.05 1.12
C ILE A 89 -5.08 -11.47 0.32
N GLY A 90 -5.67 -12.61 0.65
CA GLY A 90 -6.89 -13.13 0.04
C GLY A 90 -8.13 -12.32 0.43
N SER A 91 -9.29 -12.76 -0.03
CA SER A 91 -10.55 -12.04 0.18
C SER A 91 -11.07 -12.20 1.62
N GLY A 92 -11.67 -11.13 2.16
CA GLY A 92 -12.28 -11.14 3.50
C GLY A 92 -11.29 -11.28 4.67
N VAL A 93 -10.00 -11.09 4.42
CA VAL A 93 -8.95 -11.17 5.45
C VAL A 93 -8.97 -9.92 6.34
N ALA A 94 -8.73 -10.11 7.63
CA ALA A 94 -8.51 -9.01 8.57
C ALA A 94 -7.03 -9.00 9.02
N THR A 95 -6.36 -7.85 8.87
CA THR A 95 -4.95 -7.63 9.24
C THR A 95 -4.73 -6.21 9.73
N ARG A 96 -3.55 -5.92 10.32
CA ARG A 96 -3.15 -4.55 10.65
C ARG A 96 -2.22 -3.98 9.60
N ASP A 97 -0.91 -4.11 9.79
CA ASP A 97 0.06 -3.43 8.94
C ASP A 97 0.64 -4.38 7.89
N LEU A 98 0.78 -3.87 6.67
CA LEU A 98 1.38 -4.60 5.56
C LEU A 98 2.60 -3.86 5.05
N THR A 99 3.77 -4.50 5.08
CA THR A 99 5.02 -3.84 4.69
C THR A 99 5.86 -4.69 3.74
N SER A 100 6.37 -4.06 2.68
CA SER A 100 7.36 -4.68 1.79
C SER A 100 8.46 -3.70 1.37
N VAL A 101 9.72 -4.14 1.37
CA VAL A 101 10.81 -3.30 0.85
C VAL A 101 10.99 -3.51 -0.65
N ASN A 102 11.16 -4.74 -1.10
CA ASN A 102 11.32 -5.08 -2.51
C ASN A 102 10.32 -6.18 -2.90
N GLY A 103 9.13 -5.75 -3.24
CA GLY A 103 8.04 -6.64 -3.65
C GLY A 103 6.69 -5.97 -3.54
N SER A 104 5.71 -6.55 -4.17
CA SER A 104 4.38 -5.98 -4.25
C SER A 104 3.49 -6.44 -3.10
N ILE A 105 2.54 -5.60 -2.72
CA ILE A 105 1.44 -5.93 -1.83
C ILE A 105 0.16 -5.97 -2.67
N THR A 106 -0.55 -7.08 -2.61
CA THR A 106 -1.86 -7.26 -3.23
C THR A 106 -2.87 -7.60 -2.14
N VAL A 107 -3.96 -6.89 -2.11
CA VAL A 107 -5.09 -7.12 -1.19
C VAL A 107 -6.32 -7.41 -2.03
N ASP A 108 -6.85 -8.60 -1.89
CA ASP A 108 -8.05 -9.02 -2.60
C ASP A 108 -9.32 -8.49 -1.93
N GLU A 109 -10.46 -8.79 -2.51
CA GLU A 109 -11.74 -8.18 -2.26
C GLU A 109 -12.20 -8.27 -0.79
N GLU A 110 -12.95 -7.26 -0.32
CA GLU A 110 -13.64 -7.24 0.99
C GLU A 110 -12.71 -7.44 2.20
N SER A 111 -11.39 -7.21 2.05
CA SER A 111 -10.42 -7.35 3.13
C SER A 111 -10.28 -6.05 3.92
N THR A 112 -9.99 -6.17 5.22
CA THR A 112 -9.86 -5.03 6.15
C THR A 112 -8.43 -4.94 6.69
N ILE A 113 -7.80 -3.81 6.48
CA ILE A 113 -6.49 -3.46 7.01
C ILE A 113 -6.71 -2.34 8.05
N ASP A 114 -6.58 -2.68 9.35
CA ASP A 114 -6.78 -1.75 10.47
C ASP A 114 -5.57 -0.85 10.75
N GLY A 115 -4.59 -0.83 9.86
CA GLY A 115 -3.37 -0.05 9.94
C GLY A 115 -2.96 0.50 8.59
N GLU A 116 -1.64 0.58 8.36
CA GLU A 116 -1.05 1.16 7.15
C GLU A 116 -0.55 0.11 6.14
N ILE A 117 -0.44 0.52 4.88
CA ILE A 117 0.25 -0.24 3.83
C ILE A 117 1.45 0.54 3.35
N SER A 118 2.65 -0.05 3.43
CA SER A 118 3.89 0.62 3.06
C SER A 118 4.77 -0.24 2.16
N VAL A 119 5.17 0.32 1.00
CA VAL A 119 6.05 -0.34 0.03
C VAL A 119 7.18 0.61 -0.38
N VAL A 120 8.42 0.10 -0.47
CA VAL A 120 9.52 0.92 -1.01
C VAL A 120 9.66 0.73 -2.51
N ASN A 121 9.82 -0.51 -2.98
CA ASN A 121 9.99 -0.81 -4.39
C ASN A 121 9.05 -1.96 -4.79
N GLY A 122 7.91 -1.62 -5.36
CA GLY A 122 6.91 -2.58 -5.78
C GLY A 122 5.56 -1.94 -6.01
N LYS A 123 4.58 -2.74 -6.41
CA LYS A 123 3.22 -2.30 -6.63
C LYS A 123 2.39 -2.47 -5.35
N ILE A 124 1.46 -1.55 -5.09
CA ILE A 124 0.33 -1.73 -4.19
C ILE A 124 -0.92 -1.90 -5.05
N ASP A 125 -1.68 -2.96 -4.81
CA ASP A 125 -2.88 -3.30 -5.56
C ASP A 125 -4.01 -3.62 -4.57
N LEU A 126 -5.01 -2.74 -4.46
CA LEU A 126 -6.17 -2.93 -3.60
C LEU A 126 -7.41 -3.18 -4.45
N LYS A 127 -8.08 -4.30 -4.22
CA LYS A 127 -9.27 -4.71 -4.94
C LYS A 127 -10.54 -4.21 -4.28
N ARG A 128 -11.65 -4.36 -4.99
CA ARG A 128 -12.97 -3.84 -4.63
C ARG A 128 -13.39 -4.25 -3.22
N GLY A 129 -13.89 -3.27 -2.47
CA GLY A 129 -14.37 -3.49 -1.12
C GLY A 129 -13.27 -3.63 -0.07
N ALA A 130 -12.00 -3.68 -0.46
CA ALA A 130 -10.90 -3.61 0.49
C ALA A 130 -10.90 -2.25 1.21
N SER A 131 -10.58 -2.25 2.49
CA SER A 131 -10.50 -1.03 3.30
C SER A 131 -9.19 -0.94 4.07
N VAL A 132 -8.56 0.23 4.03
CA VAL A 132 -7.36 0.57 4.81
C VAL A 132 -7.72 1.70 5.74
N SER A 133 -7.53 1.53 7.05
CA SER A 133 -7.94 2.54 8.04
C SER A 133 -6.99 3.73 8.09
N ASP A 134 -5.70 3.48 7.93
CA ASP A 134 -4.65 4.48 7.99
C ASP A 134 -4.07 4.80 6.59
N ASP A 135 -2.77 5.11 6.52
CA ASP A 135 -2.12 5.61 5.31
C ASP A 135 -1.71 4.48 4.34
N VAL A 136 -1.67 4.82 3.05
CA VAL A 136 -1.10 3.98 2.01
C VAL A 136 0.08 4.71 1.36
N GLY A 137 1.27 4.10 1.42
CA GLY A 137 2.49 4.75 0.95
C GLY A 137 3.38 3.89 0.06
N ASN A 138 3.89 4.49 -1.04
CA ASN A 138 4.87 3.86 -1.91
C ASN A 138 5.97 4.84 -2.30
N VAL A 139 7.22 4.38 -2.36
CA VAL A 139 8.32 5.21 -2.86
C VAL A 139 8.50 5.03 -4.36
N ASN A 140 8.58 3.80 -4.84
CA ASN A 140 8.82 3.48 -6.25
C ASN A 140 7.91 2.34 -6.71
N GLY A 141 7.08 2.59 -7.68
CA GLY A 141 6.18 1.61 -8.28
C GLY A 141 4.75 2.14 -8.36
N GLU A 142 3.86 1.33 -8.84
CA GLU A 142 2.48 1.69 -9.09
C GLU A 142 1.62 1.52 -7.83
N ILE A 143 0.66 2.41 -7.64
CA ILE A 143 -0.46 2.25 -6.69
C ILE A 143 -1.75 2.17 -7.50
N ASP A 144 -2.45 1.06 -7.37
CA ASP A 144 -3.71 0.78 -8.07
C ASP A 144 -4.81 0.49 -7.05
N ILE A 145 -5.80 1.37 -6.98
CA ILE A 145 -6.91 1.30 -6.03
C ILE A 145 -8.19 1.13 -6.82
N ASP A 146 -8.70 -0.10 -6.86
CA ASP A 146 -9.89 -0.48 -7.61
C ASP A 146 -11.10 -0.64 -6.67
N GLY A 147 -11.91 0.40 -6.52
CA GLY A 147 -13.13 0.37 -5.72
C GLY A 147 -12.89 0.12 -4.23
N ALA A 148 -11.72 0.42 -3.73
CA ALA A 148 -11.35 0.29 -2.32
C ALA A 148 -11.43 1.62 -1.57
N ALA A 149 -11.41 1.56 -0.24
CA ALA A 149 -11.48 2.71 0.65
C ALA A 149 -10.19 2.91 1.44
N ILE A 150 -9.69 4.15 1.50
CA ILE A 150 -8.53 4.54 2.31
C ILE A 150 -8.96 5.63 3.27
N GLY A 151 -8.75 5.42 4.57
CA GLY A 151 -9.10 6.36 5.65
C GLY A 151 -8.06 7.45 5.88
N GLY A 152 -6.78 7.13 5.68
CA GLY A 152 -5.66 8.06 5.82
C GLY A 152 -5.23 8.72 4.51
N ASP A 153 -3.95 9.08 4.43
CA ASP A 153 -3.34 9.71 3.27
C ASP A 153 -2.82 8.66 2.26
N LEU A 154 -2.83 9.01 0.97
CA LEU A 154 -2.21 8.24 -0.09
C LEU A 154 -0.97 8.97 -0.59
N THR A 155 0.21 8.38 -0.39
CA THR A 155 1.49 9.06 -0.67
C THR A 155 2.37 8.27 -1.63
N THR A 156 2.95 8.95 -2.62
CA THR A 156 3.97 8.38 -3.51
C THR A 156 5.10 9.37 -3.78
N VAL A 157 6.27 8.85 -4.21
CA VAL A 157 7.41 9.68 -4.67
C VAL A 157 7.60 9.53 -6.19
N ASN A 158 7.74 8.30 -6.68
CA ASN A 158 8.05 8.00 -8.10
C ASN A 158 7.08 6.97 -8.70
N GLY A 159 5.91 6.82 -8.10
CA GLY A 159 4.91 5.86 -8.56
C GLY A 159 3.81 6.50 -9.38
N ASP A 160 3.27 5.75 -10.32
CA ASP A 160 1.99 6.09 -10.92
C ASP A 160 0.88 5.74 -9.92
N VAL A 161 -0.19 6.55 -9.88
CA VAL A 161 -1.34 6.34 -9.02
C VAL A 161 -2.59 6.25 -9.87
N THR A 162 -3.35 5.20 -9.69
CA THR A 162 -4.65 5.02 -10.33
C THR A 162 -5.71 4.75 -9.25
N LEU A 163 -6.70 5.61 -9.17
CA LEU A 163 -7.92 5.41 -8.40
C LEU A 163 -9.06 5.16 -9.39
N SER A 164 -9.80 4.08 -9.22
CA SER A 164 -10.85 3.68 -10.17
C SER A 164 -12.08 3.08 -9.48
N ASN A 165 -13.15 2.89 -10.26
CA ASN A 165 -14.36 2.18 -9.85
C ASN A 165 -14.98 2.67 -8.54
N GLY A 166 -15.01 3.99 -8.33
CA GLY A 166 -15.61 4.58 -7.14
C GLY A 166 -14.77 4.44 -5.88
N ALA A 167 -13.46 4.27 -6.02
CA ALA A 167 -12.54 4.29 -4.88
C ALA A 167 -12.69 5.57 -4.05
N THR A 168 -12.47 5.47 -2.74
CA THR A 168 -12.59 6.60 -1.82
C THR A 168 -11.30 6.82 -1.04
N LEU A 169 -10.84 8.07 -0.99
CA LEU A 169 -9.72 8.53 -0.17
C LEU A 169 -10.22 9.63 0.76
N GLN A 170 -10.13 9.40 2.07
CA GLN A 170 -10.57 10.39 3.07
C GLN A 170 -9.49 11.43 3.38
N GLY A 171 -8.23 11.01 3.34
CA GLY A 171 -7.07 11.89 3.53
C GLY A 171 -6.62 12.58 2.25
N ASP A 172 -5.37 13.06 2.26
CA ASP A 172 -4.73 13.74 1.14
C ASP A 172 -4.10 12.75 0.16
N LEU A 173 -4.10 13.09 -1.15
CA LEU A 173 -3.24 12.45 -2.13
C LEU A 173 -1.98 13.28 -2.30
N VAL A 174 -0.81 12.71 -1.99
CA VAL A 174 0.45 13.44 -1.97
C VAL A 174 1.45 12.82 -2.94
N VAL A 175 1.92 13.59 -3.92
CA VAL A 175 3.07 13.22 -4.73
C VAL A 175 4.28 14.02 -4.25
N GLU A 176 5.14 13.37 -3.48
CA GLU A 176 6.31 14.00 -2.87
C GLU A 176 7.44 14.26 -3.88
N ARG A 177 8.26 15.24 -3.58
CA ARG A 177 9.49 15.49 -4.32
C ARG A 177 10.56 14.47 -3.93
N PRO A 178 11.20 13.78 -4.90
CA PRO A 178 12.33 12.91 -4.60
C PRO A 178 13.44 13.67 -3.88
N GLN A 179 14.01 13.08 -2.83
CA GLN A 179 15.13 13.66 -2.09
C GLN A 179 16.46 13.19 -2.69
N GLY A 180 17.39 14.13 -2.97
CA GLY A 180 18.74 13.85 -3.45
C GLY A 180 19.15 14.72 -4.65
N ARG A 181 20.49 14.91 -4.81
CA ARG A 181 21.07 15.84 -5.80
C ARG A 181 20.86 15.44 -7.27
N ASN A 182 20.60 14.17 -7.57
CA ASN A 182 20.53 13.63 -8.92
C ASN A 182 19.17 13.05 -9.31
N TRP A 183 18.17 13.17 -8.44
CA TRP A 183 16.82 12.67 -8.73
C TRP A 183 16.02 13.74 -9.46
N GLY A 184 15.49 13.40 -10.62
CA GLY A 184 14.53 14.25 -11.34
C GLY A 184 15.04 15.02 -12.57
N ARG A 185 16.33 14.93 -12.92
CA ARG A 185 16.82 15.67 -14.12
C ARG A 185 16.43 15.04 -15.48
N ASN A 186 16.07 13.75 -15.51
CA ASN A 186 15.62 13.03 -16.71
C ASN A 186 14.54 11.97 -16.38
N GLY A 187 13.83 12.10 -15.27
CA GLY A 187 12.80 11.13 -14.87
C GLY A 187 11.48 11.39 -15.58
N ARG A 188 10.80 10.30 -15.95
CA ARG A 188 9.40 10.33 -16.38
C ARG A 188 8.57 11.02 -15.28
N LYS A 189 7.60 11.86 -15.67
CA LYS A 189 6.59 12.39 -14.75
C LYS A 189 5.71 11.24 -14.27
N PRO A 190 5.44 11.11 -12.96
CA PRO A 190 4.41 10.19 -12.51
C PRO A 190 3.06 10.52 -13.13
N ARG A 191 2.27 9.50 -13.38
CA ARG A 191 0.88 9.66 -13.81
C ARG A 191 -0.05 9.50 -12.61
N VAL A 192 -0.96 10.45 -12.43
CA VAL A 192 -2.03 10.39 -11.44
C VAL A 192 -3.36 10.37 -12.19
N THR A 193 -4.10 9.28 -12.06
CA THR A 193 -5.39 9.09 -12.71
C THR A 193 -6.49 8.95 -11.64
N ILE A 194 -7.42 9.88 -11.64
CA ILE A 194 -8.61 9.86 -10.80
C ILE A 194 -9.81 9.49 -11.68
N GLY A 195 -10.21 8.23 -11.62
CA GLY A 195 -11.23 7.63 -12.49
C GLY A 195 -12.68 8.01 -12.13
N PRO A 196 -13.64 7.44 -12.89
CA PRO A 196 -15.04 7.72 -12.70
C PRO A 196 -15.56 7.34 -11.31
N GLY A 197 -16.36 8.24 -10.72
CA GLY A 197 -17.01 8.04 -9.42
C GLY A 197 -16.06 8.02 -8.22
N VAL A 198 -14.77 8.25 -8.43
CA VAL A 198 -13.78 8.34 -7.36
C VAL A 198 -14.01 9.59 -6.53
N ARG A 199 -13.82 9.46 -5.22
CA ARG A 199 -13.90 10.57 -4.28
C ARG A 199 -12.60 10.73 -3.51
N VAL A 200 -11.99 11.92 -3.61
CA VAL A 200 -10.86 12.36 -2.77
C VAL A 200 -11.38 13.48 -1.88
N ALA A 201 -11.55 13.21 -0.59
CA ALA A 201 -12.11 14.20 0.35
C ALA A 201 -11.07 15.20 0.83
N GLY A 202 -9.80 14.79 0.89
CA GLY A 202 -8.66 15.65 1.22
C GLY A 202 -8.14 16.45 0.02
N GLU A 203 -6.96 17.02 0.19
CA GLU A 203 -6.25 17.79 -0.83
C GLU A 203 -5.41 16.88 -1.73
N ILE A 204 -5.31 17.21 -3.02
CA ILE A 204 -4.33 16.63 -3.95
C ILE A 204 -3.10 17.55 -3.94
N ARG A 205 -2.04 17.16 -3.23
CA ARG A 205 -0.82 17.95 -3.09
C ARG A 205 0.31 17.42 -3.96
N LEU A 206 0.70 18.20 -4.96
CA LEU A 206 1.71 17.85 -5.95
C LEU A 206 3.00 18.63 -5.69
N GLU A 207 3.99 18.01 -5.02
CA GLU A 207 5.29 18.64 -4.78
C GLU A 207 6.23 18.60 -6.00
N ARG A 208 5.80 17.94 -7.08
CA ARG A 208 6.48 17.83 -8.37
C ARG A 208 5.47 17.78 -9.51
N GLU A 209 5.92 18.05 -10.73
CA GLU A 209 5.08 17.90 -11.91
C GLU A 209 4.69 16.43 -12.16
N VAL A 210 3.43 16.20 -12.48
CA VAL A 210 2.84 14.91 -12.84
C VAL A 210 2.03 15.02 -14.13
N GLU A 211 1.64 13.89 -14.72
CA GLU A 211 0.55 13.82 -15.69
C GLU A 211 -0.74 13.59 -14.89
N LEU A 212 -1.56 14.63 -14.74
CA LEU A 212 -2.77 14.60 -13.93
C LEU A 212 -4.01 14.43 -14.78
N TYR A 213 -4.73 13.32 -14.62
CA TYR A 213 -5.99 13.00 -15.28
C TYR A 213 -7.10 12.89 -14.25
N ILE A 214 -8.19 13.62 -14.47
CA ILE A 214 -9.34 13.61 -13.57
C ILE A 214 -10.63 13.40 -14.38
N SER A 215 -11.38 12.35 -14.04
CA SER A 215 -12.68 12.08 -14.66
C SER A 215 -13.68 13.20 -14.35
N ASP A 216 -14.56 13.48 -15.31
CA ASP A 216 -15.63 14.47 -15.15
C ASP A 216 -16.61 14.12 -14.03
N SER A 217 -16.72 12.83 -13.67
CA SER A 217 -17.58 12.33 -12.61
C SER A 217 -16.87 12.12 -11.27
N ALA A 218 -15.58 12.45 -11.18
CA ALA A 218 -14.82 12.35 -9.93
C ALA A 218 -15.07 13.58 -9.04
N GLU A 219 -15.19 13.33 -7.74
CA GLU A 219 -15.25 14.37 -6.71
C GLU A 219 -13.86 14.52 -6.07
N VAL A 220 -13.22 15.65 -6.26
CA VAL A 220 -11.90 15.93 -5.70
C VAL A 220 -11.92 17.23 -4.91
N GLY A 221 -11.10 17.28 -3.85
CA GLY A 221 -10.83 18.51 -3.11
C GLY A 221 -9.90 19.46 -3.88
N ASP A 222 -9.23 20.35 -3.17
CA ASP A 222 -8.31 21.31 -3.75
C ASP A 222 -7.06 20.58 -4.33
N VAL A 223 -6.51 21.13 -5.42
CA VAL A 223 -5.23 20.70 -6.00
C VAL A 223 -4.21 21.82 -5.75
N SER A 224 -3.10 21.48 -5.12
CA SER A 224 -2.08 22.44 -4.73
C SER A 224 -0.65 21.96 -4.99
N GLY A 225 0.31 22.85 -4.78
CA GLY A 225 1.73 22.58 -4.94
C GLY A 225 2.31 23.23 -6.19
N VAL A 226 3.02 22.45 -7.04
CA VAL A 226 3.60 22.97 -8.29
C VAL A 226 2.59 22.96 -9.46
N MET A 227 1.43 22.36 -9.26
CA MET A 227 0.32 22.30 -10.22
C MET A 227 -0.99 22.66 -9.52
N SER A 228 -1.99 23.03 -10.31
CA SER A 228 -3.35 23.36 -9.89
C SER A 228 -4.37 22.46 -10.59
N ILE A 229 -5.63 22.59 -10.24
CA ILE A 229 -6.74 21.85 -10.87
C ILE A 229 -6.85 22.17 -12.39
N ASP A 230 -6.46 23.37 -12.79
CA ASP A 230 -6.51 23.81 -14.20
C ASP A 230 -5.45 23.11 -15.07
N ASP A 231 -4.41 22.54 -14.47
CA ASP A 231 -3.40 21.76 -15.17
C ASP A 231 -3.81 20.31 -15.41
N ALA A 232 -4.97 19.89 -14.89
CA ALA A 232 -5.47 18.53 -15.05
C ALA A 232 -6.14 18.33 -16.41
N GLU A 233 -5.82 17.23 -17.08
CA GLU A 233 -6.55 16.76 -18.24
C GLU A 233 -7.85 16.09 -17.80
N ARG A 234 -8.99 16.65 -18.23
CA ARG A 234 -10.31 16.08 -17.93
C ARG A 234 -10.68 15.04 -18.97
N PHE A 235 -11.33 13.97 -18.52
CA PHE A 235 -11.80 12.93 -19.41
C PHE A 235 -13.18 12.41 -19.04
N SER A 236 -13.92 11.93 -20.03
CA SER A 236 -15.19 11.22 -19.89
C SER A 236 -15.02 9.77 -20.35
N GLY A 237 -15.66 8.84 -19.65
CA GLY A 237 -15.49 7.40 -19.89
C GLY A 237 -14.57 6.75 -18.86
N ASP A 238 -14.19 5.48 -19.09
CA ASP A 238 -13.52 4.67 -18.08
C ASP A 238 -12.01 4.96 -17.96
N ARG A 239 -11.40 5.57 -18.98
CA ARG A 239 -9.95 5.87 -19.05
C ARG A 239 -9.68 7.17 -19.82
N PRO A 240 -8.55 7.87 -19.49
CA PRO A 240 -8.04 8.99 -20.27
C PRO A 240 -7.46 8.54 -21.61
#